data_d76c54d767a118a3f15df6d4e866171e
#
_entry.id   d76c54d767a118a3f15df6d4e866171e
#
_cell.length_a   1.000
_cell.length_b   1.000
_cell.length_c   1.000
_cell.angle_alpha   90.00
_cell.angle_beta   90.00
_cell.angle_gamma   90.00
#
_symmetry.space_group_name_H-M   'P 1'
#
loop_
_entity.id
_entity.type
_entity.pdbx_description
1 polymer ?
#
loop_
_entity_poly.entity_id
_entity_poly.type
_entity_poly.pdbx_seq_one_letter_code
_entity_poly.pdbx_strand_id
1 'polypeptide(L)'
;NYKCWLPTITSKVKAKESFLVEEWKKNQSLTNKDLKITIPGPMTITDTIANTFYDSDEHMGEDLADAINVEIKRLVDAGCKYIQVDEPLFARKPENALNFGIKNLERCFKDINNQSIEKITHICCGYPDKLDAVDYPKAPLDSYSKISKALDESIIDTVSIEDAHRYNDLNFLKDFKQTKVIFGLVKIASSQVESKEEIVSRINDALKFIDKEQLIVAPDCGLGHLPRDLAKIKLKIMVEASNSF
;
A
#
# COMPACT_ATOMS: atom_id res chain seq x y z
N ASN A 1 8.41 -3.37 -28.77
CA ASN A 1 8.74 -1.98 -28.43
C ASN A 1 7.52 -1.11 -28.69
N TYR A 2 6.96 -0.51 -27.65
CA TYR A 2 5.94 0.51 -27.77
C TYR A 2 6.48 1.85 -27.22
N LYS A 3 6.01 2.96 -27.78
CA LYS A 3 6.30 4.29 -27.26
C LYS A 3 5.24 4.64 -26.23
N CYS A 4 5.65 5.09 -25.06
CA CYS A 4 4.72 5.69 -24.10
C CYS A 4 5.13 7.15 -23.83
N TRP A 5 4.14 7.98 -23.53
CA TRP A 5 4.35 9.34 -23.09
C TRP A 5 4.50 9.32 -21.57
N LEU A 6 5.60 9.81 -21.06
CA LEU A 6 5.81 9.96 -19.63
C LEU A 6 5.61 11.43 -19.24
N PRO A 7 4.89 11.72 -18.16
CA PRO A 7 4.91 13.04 -17.53
C PRO A 7 6.36 13.41 -17.21
N THR A 8 6.70 14.68 -17.42
CA THR A 8 8.06 15.18 -17.18
C THR A 8 8.02 16.33 -16.19
N ILE A 9 8.79 16.24 -15.12
CA ILE A 9 8.99 17.34 -14.19
C ILE A 9 10.05 18.29 -14.75
N THR A 10 9.65 19.53 -15.03
CA THR A 10 10.49 20.60 -15.60
C THR A 10 10.66 21.80 -14.67
N SER A 11 10.08 21.76 -13.48
CA SER A 11 10.15 22.80 -12.46
C SER A 11 9.89 22.24 -11.08
N LYS A 12 10.11 23.03 -10.04
CA LYS A 12 9.85 22.64 -8.64
C LYS A 12 8.39 22.19 -8.45
N VAL A 13 8.21 21.00 -7.87
CA VAL A 13 6.89 20.45 -7.52
C VAL A 13 6.25 21.29 -6.41
N LYS A 14 4.97 21.57 -6.54
CA LYS A 14 4.17 22.29 -5.56
C LYS A 14 2.75 21.73 -5.53
N ALA A 15 2.15 21.66 -4.34
CA ALA A 15 0.73 21.35 -4.20
C ALA A 15 -0.12 22.40 -4.96
N LYS A 16 -1.15 21.93 -5.61
CA LYS A 16 -2.18 22.73 -6.29
C LYS A 16 -3.51 22.61 -5.54
N GLU A 17 -4.61 22.76 -6.27
CA GLU A 17 -5.95 22.51 -5.74
C GLU A 17 -6.09 21.04 -5.32
N SER A 18 -7.00 20.79 -4.38
CA SER A 18 -7.30 19.42 -3.94
C SER A 18 -7.91 18.61 -5.08
N PHE A 19 -7.50 17.35 -5.18
CA PHE A 19 -7.98 16.44 -6.21
C PHE A 19 -8.68 15.19 -5.63
N LEU A 20 -8.55 14.92 -4.33
CA LEU A 20 -9.12 13.73 -3.68
C LEU A 20 -10.27 14.03 -2.70
N VAL A 21 -10.31 15.22 -2.12
CA VAL A 21 -11.25 15.54 -1.04
C VAL A 21 -12.71 15.39 -1.49
N GLU A 22 -13.07 15.96 -2.65
CA GLU A 22 -14.45 15.89 -3.15
C GLU A 22 -14.82 14.47 -3.60
N GLU A 23 -13.88 13.73 -4.17
CA GLU A 23 -14.08 12.32 -4.51
C GLU A 23 -14.30 11.48 -3.24
N TRP A 24 -13.45 11.66 -2.21
CA TRP A 24 -13.61 10.96 -0.95
C TRP A 24 -14.94 11.27 -0.28
N LYS A 25 -15.33 12.55 -0.16
CA LYS A 25 -16.63 12.96 0.40
C LYS A 25 -17.80 12.32 -0.32
N LYS A 26 -17.78 12.34 -1.66
CA LYS A 26 -18.81 11.71 -2.47
C LYS A 26 -18.91 10.21 -2.20
N ASN A 27 -17.81 9.50 -2.16
CA ASN A 27 -17.82 8.07 -1.88
C ASN A 27 -18.18 7.76 -0.42
N GLN A 28 -17.70 8.56 0.54
CA GLN A 28 -18.06 8.42 1.95
C GLN A 28 -19.56 8.59 2.20
N SER A 29 -20.23 9.44 1.44
CA SER A 29 -21.69 9.63 1.56
C SER A 29 -22.52 8.42 1.14
N LEU A 30 -21.92 7.44 0.44
CA LEU A 30 -22.59 6.22 -0.01
C LEU A 30 -22.58 5.09 1.03
N THR A 31 -21.89 5.27 2.15
CA THR A 31 -21.72 4.24 3.18
C THR A 31 -21.55 4.86 4.57
N ASN A 32 -21.96 4.11 5.59
CA ASN A 32 -21.72 4.41 7.01
C ASN A 32 -20.43 3.77 7.55
N LYS A 33 -19.67 3.08 6.70
CA LYS A 33 -18.33 2.60 7.07
C LYS A 33 -17.31 3.66 6.72
N ASP A 34 -16.29 3.81 7.55
CA ASP A 34 -15.18 4.70 7.23
C ASP A 34 -14.44 4.20 5.98
N LEU A 35 -14.27 5.08 4.99
CA LEU A 35 -13.56 4.78 3.76
C LEU A 35 -12.09 5.15 3.85
N LYS A 36 -11.25 4.24 3.41
CA LYS A 36 -9.83 4.49 3.17
C LYS A 36 -9.64 5.15 1.80
N ILE A 37 -8.77 6.14 1.73
CA ILE A 37 -8.29 6.75 0.48
C ILE A 37 -6.84 6.34 0.21
N THR A 38 -6.45 6.20 -1.04
CA THR A 38 -5.09 5.85 -1.47
C THR A 38 -4.47 6.95 -2.31
N ILE A 39 -3.17 7.19 -2.13
CA ILE A 39 -2.38 8.18 -2.85
C ILE A 39 -1.06 7.53 -3.25
N PRO A 40 -0.61 7.64 -4.52
CA PRO A 40 0.74 7.21 -4.88
C PRO A 40 1.82 7.89 -4.04
N GLY A 41 2.80 7.13 -3.57
CA GLY A 41 3.87 7.65 -2.73
C GLY A 41 4.99 8.33 -3.51
N PRO A 42 5.80 9.16 -2.83
CA PRO A 42 6.85 9.95 -3.44
C PRO A 42 7.86 9.11 -4.22
N MET A 43 8.38 8.02 -3.64
CA MET A 43 9.36 7.17 -4.31
C MET A 43 8.77 6.45 -5.53
N THR A 44 7.49 6.04 -5.46
CA THR A 44 6.78 5.47 -6.60
C THR A 44 6.61 6.47 -7.73
N ILE A 45 6.30 7.72 -7.41
CA ILE A 45 6.18 8.78 -8.42
C ILE A 45 7.54 9.05 -9.07
N THR A 46 8.62 9.18 -8.30
CA THR A 46 9.97 9.46 -8.85
C THR A 46 10.42 8.42 -9.88
N ASP A 47 10.04 7.14 -9.72
CA ASP A 47 10.42 6.05 -10.62
C ASP A 47 9.53 5.94 -11.87
N THR A 48 8.36 6.56 -11.87
CA THR A 48 7.35 6.42 -12.93
C THR A 48 7.25 7.63 -13.87
N ILE A 49 7.98 8.70 -13.59
CA ILE A 49 7.96 9.94 -14.37
C ILE A 49 9.37 10.34 -14.82
N ALA A 50 9.45 11.17 -15.87
CA ALA A 50 10.72 11.76 -16.28
C ALA A 50 11.03 13.01 -15.46
N ASN A 51 12.31 13.25 -15.17
CA ASN A 51 12.79 14.39 -14.42
C ASN A 51 13.87 15.14 -15.21
N THR A 52 13.72 16.45 -15.35
CA THR A 52 14.72 17.34 -15.97
C THR A 52 15.04 18.55 -15.10
N PHE A 53 14.51 18.59 -13.87
CA PHE A 53 14.67 19.72 -12.96
C PHE A 53 15.48 19.38 -11.70
N TYR A 54 15.21 18.25 -11.07
CA TYR A 54 15.88 17.83 -9.84
C TYR A 54 17.18 17.09 -10.15
N ASP A 55 18.20 17.28 -9.31
CA ASP A 55 19.50 16.62 -9.37
C ASP A 55 19.51 15.20 -8.79
N SER A 56 18.48 14.87 -7.98
CA SER A 56 18.31 13.53 -7.39
C SER A 56 16.86 13.14 -7.18
N ASP A 57 16.59 11.83 -7.13
CA ASP A 57 15.29 11.28 -6.77
C ASP A 57 14.92 11.60 -5.31
N GLU A 58 15.92 11.71 -4.42
CA GLU A 58 15.71 12.09 -3.03
C GLU A 58 15.11 13.50 -2.93
N HIS A 59 15.72 14.50 -3.55
CA HIS A 59 15.22 15.89 -3.53
C HIS A 59 13.86 16.03 -4.24
N MET A 60 13.68 15.33 -5.35
CA MET A 60 12.38 15.29 -6.02
C MET A 60 11.31 14.64 -5.11
N GLY A 61 11.67 13.55 -4.45
CA GLY A 61 10.81 12.84 -3.51
C GLY A 61 10.43 13.70 -2.30
N GLU A 62 11.32 14.55 -1.81
CA GLU A 62 11.02 15.48 -0.71
C GLU A 62 9.95 16.52 -1.09
N ASP A 63 10.07 17.16 -2.25
CA ASP A 63 9.08 18.13 -2.72
C ASP A 63 7.74 17.45 -3.07
N LEU A 64 7.78 16.22 -3.61
CA LEU A 64 6.57 15.39 -3.82
C LEU A 64 5.89 15.04 -2.49
N ALA A 65 6.67 14.65 -1.47
CA ALA A 65 6.14 14.36 -0.14
C ALA A 65 5.48 15.58 0.50
N ASP A 66 6.08 16.77 0.37
CA ASP A 66 5.48 18.02 0.84
C ASP A 66 4.15 18.34 0.12
N ALA A 67 4.08 18.10 -1.19
CA ALA A 67 2.86 18.32 -1.96
C ALA A 67 1.76 17.31 -1.56
N ILE A 68 2.11 16.04 -1.35
CA ILE A 68 1.21 14.98 -0.85
C ILE A 68 0.75 15.32 0.57
N ASN A 69 1.63 15.80 1.44
CA ASN A 69 1.27 16.22 2.81
C ASN A 69 0.17 17.28 2.82
N VAL A 70 0.21 18.24 1.90
CA VAL A 70 -0.85 19.25 1.78
C VAL A 70 -2.19 18.59 1.46
N GLU A 71 -2.22 17.61 0.54
CA GLU A 71 -3.46 16.89 0.20
C GLU A 71 -3.95 16.01 1.36
N ILE A 72 -3.03 15.33 2.06
CA ILE A 72 -3.37 14.55 3.25
C ILE A 72 -3.98 15.43 4.34
N LYS A 73 -3.42 16.62 4.61
CA LYS A 73 -4.00 17.57 5.57
C LYS A 73 -5.43 17.95 5.20
N ARG A 74 -5.70 18.22 3.93
CA ARG A 74 -7.05 18.53 3.42
C ARG A 74 -8.03 17.36 3.59
N LEU A 75 -7.57 16.13 3.39
CA LEU A 75 -8.37 14.92 3.64
C LEU A 75 -8.68 14.74 5.13
N VAL A 76 -7.71 14.97 6.00
CA VAL A 76 -7.89 14.97 7.46
C VAL A 76 -8.91 16.02 7.90
N ASP A 77 -8.78 17.24 7.39
CA ASP A 77 -9.71 18.35 7.68
C ASP A 77 -11.14 18.03 7.17
N ALA A 78 -11.25 17.24 6.09
CA ALA A 78 -12.52 16.75 5.58
C ALA A 78 -13.12 15.59 6.38
N GLY A 79 -12.37 15.01 7.34
CA GLY A 79 -12.81 13.91 8.21
C GLY A 79 -12.37 12.51 7.79
N CYS A 80 -11.46 12.39 6.80
CA CYS A 80 -10.91 11.09 6.41
C CYS A 80 -10.00 10.55 7.53
N LYS A 81 -10.27 9.30 7.96
CA LYS A 81 -9.53 8.64 9.04
C LYS A 81 -8.47 7.64 8.57
N TYR A 82 -8.63 7.08 7.39
CA TYR A 82 -7.75 6.02 6.85
C TYR A 82 -7.08 6.51 5.58
N ILE A 83 -5.80 6.82 5.65
CA ILE A 83 -5.05 7.37 4.52
C ILE A 83 -3.87 6.46 4.21
N GLN A 84 -3.86 5.93 2.99
CA GLN A 84 -2.82 5.02 2.51
C GLN A 84 -1.96 5.71 1.46
N VAL A 85 -0.65 5.70 1.69
CA VAL A 85 0.36 6.10 0.69
C VAL A 85 0.94 4.83 0.08
N ASP A 86 0.82 4.69 -1.25
CA ASP A 86 1.20 3.49 -1.98
C ASP A 86 2.66 3.57 -2.42
N GLU A 87 3.50 2.71 -1.84
CA GLU A 87 4.94 2.60 -2.15
C GLU A 87 5.34 1.19 -2.63
N PRO A 88 4.79 0.71 -3.75
CA PRO A 88 5.12 -0.62 -4.28
C PRO A 88 6.61 -0.79 -4.60
N LEU A 89 7.34 0.30 -4.81
CA LEU A 89 8.77 0.25 -5.10
C LEU A 89 9.64 -0.09 -3.89
N PHE A 90 9.14 0.03 -2.68
CA PHE A 90 9.90 -0.34 -1.49
C PHE A 90 10.35 -1.80 -1.54
N ALA A 91 9.50 -2.71 -2.01
CA ALA A 91 9.87 -4.10 -2.18
C ALA A 91 10.84 -4.33 -3.35
N ARG A 92 10.75 -3.54 -4.43
CA ARG A 92 11.62 -3.70 -5.61
C ARG A 92 12.99 -3.04 -5.45
N LYS A 93 13.05 -1.97 -4.65
CA LYS A 93 14.25 -1.15 -4.42
C LYS A 93 14.43 -0.91 -2.91
N PRO A 94 14.63 -1.97 -2.11
CA PRO A 94 14.65 -1.86 -0.64
C PRO A 94 15.77 -0.95 -0.11
N GLU A 95 16.90 -0.88 -0.79
CA GLU A 95 17.99 0.03 -0.42
C GLU A 95 17.59 1.51 -0.59
N ASN A 96 16.91 1.86 -1.67
CA ASN A 96 16.40 3.23 -1.84
C ASN A 96 15.29 3.54 -0.83
N ALA A 97 14.44 2.55 -0.52
CA ALA A 97 13.44 2.69 0.53
C ALA A 97 14.09 3.04 1.88
N LEU A 98 15.17 2.35 2.26
CA LEU A 98 15.93 2.62 3.49
C LEU A 98 16.70 3.93 3.45
N ASN A 99 17.28 4.29 2.30
CA ASN A 99 18.10 5.50 2.19
C ASN A 99 17.26 6.80 2.26
N PHE A 100 16.12 6.86 1.55
CA PHE A 100 15.29 8.06 1.49
C PHE A 100 13.78 7.81 1.42
N GLY A 101 13.34 6.63 0.95
CA GLY A 101 11.93 6.36 0.69
C GLY A 101 11.07 6.44 1.95
N ILE A 102 11.47 5.78 3.04
CA ILE A 102 10.73 5.79 4.32
C ILE A 102 10.70 7.20 4.91
N LYS A 103 11.80 7.95 4.87
CA LYS A 103 11.85 9.35 5.31
C LYS A 103 10.88 10.24 4.51
N ASN A 104 10.79 10.04 3.20
CA ASN A 104 9.83 10.77 2.37
C ASN A 104 8.39 10.33 2.63
N LEU A 105 8.14 9.04 2.92
CA LEU A 105 6.84 8.54 3.36
C LEU A 105 6.41 9.21 4.68
N GLU A 106 7.28 9.29 5.67
CA GLU A 106 7.01 9.99 6.93
C GLU A 106 6.70 11.48 6.70
N ARG A 107 7.42 12.11 5.78
CA ARG A 107 7.21 13.52 5.40
C ARG A 107 5.81 13.77 4.81
N CYS A 108 5.22 12.77 4.14
CA CYS A 108 3.82 12.85 3.69
C CYS A 108 2.84 13.04 4.85
N PHE A 109 3.15 12.55 6.04
CA PHE A 109 2.32 12.64 7.24
C PHE A 109 2.83 13.68 8.26
N LYS A 110 3.76 14.54 7.86
CA LYS A 110 4.33 15.57 8.73
C LYS A 110 3.24 16.49 9.32
N ASP A 111 3.37 16.78 10.62
CA ASP A 111 2.46 17.64 11.40
C ASP A 111 1.01 17.15 11.48
N ILE A 112 0.77 15.87 11.18
CA ILE A 112 -0.53 15.24 11.39
C ILE A 112 -0.52 14.56 12.76
N ASN A 113 -0.93 15.32 13.78
CA ASN A 113 -0.93 14.88 15.18
C ASN A 113 -2.29 14.34 15.66
N ASN A 114 -3.22 14.12 14.72
CA ASN A 114 -4.54 13.59 15.06
C ASN A 114 -4.45 12.08 15.31
N GLN A 115 -4.58 11.65 16.55
CA GLN A 115 -4.56 10.22 16.95
C GLN A 115 -5.70 9.39 16.35
N SER A 116 -6.69 10.04 15.72
CA SER A 116 -7.79 9.35 15.03
C SER A 116 -7.47 8.97 13.59
N ILE A 117 -6.29 9.30 13.09
CA ILE A 117 -5.87 9.01 11.72
C ILE A 117 -5.00 7.77 11.71
N GLU A 118 -5.37 6.79 10.92
CA GLU A 118 -4.56 5.62 10.61
C GLU A 118 -3.68 5.93 9.39
N LYS A 119 -2.37 6.02 9.60
CA LYS A 119 -1.35 6.23 8.56
C LYS A 119 -0.94 4.89 8.00
N ILE A 120 -1.28 4.66 6.74
CA ILE A 120 -1.11 3.36 6.10
C ILE A 120 -0.12 3.49 4.95
N THR A 121 0.74 2.49 4.76
CA THR A 121 1.48 2.33 3.51
C THR A 121 1.20 0.97 2.88
N HIS A 122 1.10 0.92 1.54
CA HIS A 122 0.96 -0.33 0.80
C HIS A 122 2.22 -0.63 0.01
N ILE A 123 2.71 -1.86 0.17
CA ILE A 123 3.93 -2.35 -0.48
C ILE A 123 3.62 -3.66 -1.18
N CYS A 124 3.43 -3.61 -2.50
CA CYS A 124 3.26 -4.82 -3.29
C CYS A 124 4.57 -5.27 -3.95
N CYS A 125 4.66 -6.55 -4.27
CA CYS A 125 5.85 -7.13 -4.88
C CYS A 125 5.86 -7.07 -6.40
N GLY A 126 4.73 -6.82 -7.03
CA GLY A 126 4.55 -6.73 -8.46
C GLY A 126 3.08 -6.78 -8.85
N TYR A 127 2.74 -6.13 -9.96
CA TYR A 127 1.35 -6.09 -10.44
C TYR A 127 1.27 -6.80 -11.79
N PRO A 128 0.38 -7.80 -11.94
CA PRO A 128 0.18 -8.48 -13.22
C PRO A 128 -0.48 -7.54 -14.23
N ASP A 129 -0.23 -7.78 -15.51
CA ASP A 129 -0.79 -6.98 -16.61
C ASP A 129 -2.20 -7.40 -17.02
N LYS A 130 -2.62 -8.60 -16.65
CA LYS A 130 -3.92 -9.19 -16.99
C LYS A 130 -4.34 -10.27 -16.01
N LEU A 131 -5.63 -10.65 -16.09
CA LEU A 131 -6.19 -11.80 -15.35
C LEU A 131 -5.46 -13.09 -15.76
N ASP A 132 -5.19 -13.94 -14.77
CA ASP A 132 -4.50 -15.23 -14.90
C ASP A 132 -3.07 -15.13 -15.49
N ALA A 133 -2.43 -13.97 -15.35
CA ALA A 133 -1.01 -13.84 -15.63
C ALA A 133 -0.19 -14.66 -14.63
N VAL A 134 0.60 -15.62 -15.14
CA VAL A 134 1.42 -16.51 -14.31
C VAL A 134 2.87 -16.04 -14.21
N ASP A 135 3.33 -15.29 -15.20
CA ASP A 135 4.72 -14.83 -15.31
C ASP A 135 4.75 -13.30 -15.44
N TYR A 136 5.09 -12.63 -14.35
CA TYR A 136 5.31 -11.19 -14.30
C TYR A 136 6.41 -10.86 -13.29
N PRO A 137 7.14 -9.75 -13.47
CA PRO A 137 8.24 -9.38 -12.60
C PRO A 137 7.75 -9.16 -11.16
N LYS A 138 8.38 -9.86 -10.21
CA LYS A 138 8.15 -9.72 -8.77
C LYS A 138 9.43 -9.30 -8.05
N ALA A 139 9.26 -8.56 -6.97
CA ALA A 139 10.36 -8.23 -6.08
C ALA A 139 11.02 -9.52 -5.50
N PRO A 140 12.30 -9.47 -5.10
CA PRO A 140 12.96 -10.57 -4.41
C PRO A 140 12.19 -11.04 -3.16
N LEU A 141 12.29 -12.33 -2.82
CA LEU A 141 11.57 -12.91 -1.69
C LEU A 141 11.97 -12.31 -0.33
N ASP A 142 13.20 -11.81 -0.22
CA ASP A 142 13.76 -11.21 0.99
C ASP A 142 13.45 -9.69 1.13
N SER A 143 12.68 -9.12 0.20
CA SER A 143 12.42 -7.68 0.18
C SER A 143 11.76 -7.18 1.45
N TYR A 144 10.74 -7.88 1.95
CA TYR A 144 10.06 -7.45 3.17
C TYR A 144 10.96 -7.52 4.40
N SER A 145 11.77 -8.57 4.54
CA SER A 145 12.70 -8.70 5.68
C SER A 145 13.80 -7.63 5.71
N LYS A 146 14.09 -6.99 4.58
CA LYS A 146 15.04 -5.88 4.52
C LYS A 146 14.48 -4.57 5.06
N ILE A 147 13.17 -4.37 4.97
CA ILE A 147 12.52 -3.07 5.28
C ILE A 147 11.58 -3.12 6.48
N SER A 148 11.16 -4.32 6.94
CA SER A 148 10.17 -4.49 8.00
C SER A 148 10.51 -3.73 9.28
N LYS A 149 11.75 -3.86 9.77
CA LYS A 149 12.20 -3.18 10.97
C LYS A 149 12.16 -1.65 10.84
N ALA A 150 12.62 -1.10 9.72
CA ALA A 150 12.61 0.34 9.50
C ALA A 150 11.18 0.89 9.35
N LEU A 151 10.25 0.09 8.84
CA LEU A 151 8.83 0.44 8.78
C LEU A 151 8.19 0.42 10.18
N ASP A 152 8.51 -0.56 11.03
CA ASP A 152 8.02 -0.61 12.42
C ASP A 152 8.57 0.54 13.28
N GLU A 153 9.79 1.00 12.99
CA GLU A 153 10.42 2.14 13.66
C GLU A 153 9.94 3.51 13.13
N SER A 154 9.17 3.53 12.02
CA SER A 154 8.64 4.75 11.40
C SER A 154 7.35 5.24 12.08
N ILE A 155 6.82 6.37 11.60
CA ILE A 155 5.53 6.92 12.10
C ILE A 155 4.30 6.24 11.50
N ILE A 156 4.47 5.18 10.71
CA ILE A 156 3.38 4.48 10.02
C ILE A 156 2.67 3.52 10.99
N ASP A 157 1.36 3.64 11.08
CA ASP A 157 0.55 2.82 12.00
C ASP A 157 0.25 1.43 11.42
N THR A 158 0.16 1.32 10.08
CA THR A 158 -0.22 0.06 9.40
C THR A 158 0.53 -0.11 8.07
N VAL A 159 1.09 -1.30 7.86
CA VAL A 159 1.73 -1.69 6.59
C VAL A 159 0.89 -2.74 5.88
N SER A 160 0.55 -2.51 4.62
CA SER A 160 -0.16 -3.46 3.76
C SER A 160 0.82 -4.19 2.85
N ILE A 161 0.79 -5.51 2.89
CA ILE A 161 1.71 -6.40 2.16
C ILE A 161 0.98 -7.45 1.32
N GLU A 162 1.61 -7.87 0.24
CA GLU A 162 1.15 -8.95 -0.63
C GLU A 162 1.66 -10.31 -0.13
N ASP A 163 0.82 -11.35 -0.17
CA ASP A 163 1.24 -12.72 0.13
C ASP A 163 0.54 -13.79 -0.72
N ALA A 164 -0.72 -13.62 -1.11
CA ALA A 164 -1.49 -14.65 -1.82
C ALA A 164 -0.92 -15.00 -3.20
N HIS A 165 -0.42 -14.03 -3.96
CA HIS A 165 0.20 -14.29 -5.26
C HIS A 165 1.58 -14.95 -5.16
N ARG A 166 2.22 -14.81 -3.99
CA ARG A 166 3.54 -15.35 -3.74
C ARG A 166 3.74 -15.52 -2.24
N TYR A 167 3.67 -16.72 -1.74
CA TYR A 167 3.87 -17.00 -0.32
C TYR A 167 5.26 -16.56 0.13
N ASN A 168 5.29 -15.65 1.10
CA ASN A 168 6.51 -15.17 1.72
C ASN A 168 6.97 -16.10 2.85
N ASP A 169 8.25 -16.06 3.19
CA ASP A 169 8.70 -16.48 4.51
C ASP A 169 8.21 -15.44 5.53
N LEU A 170 7.33 -15.88 6.42
CA LEU A 170 6.64 -14.96 7.35
C LEU A 170 7.49 -14.55 8.56
N ASN A 171 8.77 -14.95 8.65
CA ASN A 171 9.63 -14.58 9.78
C ASN A 171 9.77 -13.05 9.95
N PHE A 172 9.70 -12.27 8.88
CA PHE A 172 9.77 -10.81 8.94
C PHE A 172 8.60 -10.18 9.71
N LEU A 173 7.46 -10.86 9.87
CA LEU A 173 6.34 -10.37 10.68
C LEU A 173 6.72 -10.18 12.14
N LYS A 174 7.76 -10.85 12.63
CA LYS A 174 8.30 -10.67 13.99
C LYS A 174 8.93 -9.29 14.22
N ASP A 175 9.28 -8.59 13.16
CA ASP A 175 9.87 -7.25 13.26
C ASP A 175 8.80 -6.20 13.62
N PHE A 176 7.54 -6.44 13.26
CA PHE A 176 6.44 -5.56 13.58
C PHE A 176 6.01 -5.72 15.05
N LYS A 177 6.38 -4.75 15.90
CA LYS A 177 6.06 -4.69 17.33
C LYS A 177 4.98 -3.69 17.66
N GLN A 178 4.90 -2.61 16.89
CA GLN A 178 3.98 -1.50 17.07
C GLN A 178 3.03 -1.38 15.88
N THR A 179 3.53 -1.68 14.68
CA THR A 179 2.81 -1.50 13.42
C THR A 179 1.87 -2.67 13.16
N LYS A 180 0.65 -2.37 12.77
CA LYS A 180 -0.29 -3.39 12.27
C LYS A 180 0.08 -3.82 10.86
N VAL A 181 -0.31 -5.04 10.50
CA VAL A 181 -0.07 -5.58 9.17
C VAL A 181 -1.41 -5.93 8.50
N ILE A 182 -1.69 -5.26 7.37
CA ILE A 182 -2.72 -5.70 6.43
C ILE A 182 -2.09 -6.78 5.55
N PHE A 183 -2.55 -8.01 5.72
CA PHE A 183 -1.97 -9.21 5.14
C PHE A 183 -2.80 -9.68 3.94
N GLY A 184 -2.20 -9.71 2.76
CA GLY A 184 -2.84 -10.11 1.51
C GLY A 184 -3.09 -11.61 1.46
N LEU A 185 -4.37 -12.01 1.31
CA LEU A 185 -4.81 -13.41 1.34
C LEU A 185 -5.64 -13.80 0.10
N VAL A 186 -5.90 -12.85 -0.78
CA VAL A 186 -6.70 -13.06 -1.98
C VAL A 186 -5.92 -12.59 -3.20
N LYS A 187 -5.76 -13.48 -4.17
CA LYS A 187 -5.12 -13.16 -5.47
C LYS A 187 -6.00 -12.21 -6.27
N ILE A 188 -5.43 -11.08 -6.63
CA ILE A 188 -6.15 -10.01 -7.34
C ILE A 188 -6.26 -10.24 -8.85
N ALA A 189 -5.45 -11.13 -9.39
CA ALA A 189 -5.41 -11.42 -10.84
C ALA A 189 -5.49 -12.93 -11.13
N SER A 190 -6.26 -13.66 -10.34
CA SER A 190 -6.57 -15.08 -10.58
C SER A 190 -8.06 -15.30 -10.67
N SER A 191 -8.51 -16.00 -11.73
CA SER A 191 -9.90 -16.45 -11.87
C SER A 191 -10.25 -17.59 -10.89
N GLN A 192 -9.24 -18.25 -10.32
CA GLN A 192 -9.45 -19.25 -9.28
C GLN A 192 -9.87 -18.59 -7.97
N VAL A 193 -10.86 -19.18 -7.32
CA VAL A 193 -11.35 -18.75 -6.00
C VAL A 193 -10.60 -19.54 -4.94
N GLU A 194 -10.02 -18.86 -3.98
CA GLU A 194 -9.39 -19.46 -2.80
C GLU A 194 -10.45 -20.15 -1.94
N SER A 195 -10.13 -21.32 -1.38
CA SER A 195 -11.00 -21.95 -0.40
C SER A 195 -10.89 -21.23 0.96
N LYS A 196 -11.94 -21.37 1.78
CA LYS A 196 -11.91 -20.86 3.16
C LYS A 196 -10.77 -21.49 3.96
N GLU A 197 -10.54 -22.79 3.76
CA GLU A 197 -9.51 -23.58 4.45
C GLU A 197 -8.10 -23.11 4.11
N GLU A 198 -7.83 -22.76 2.85
CA GLU A 198 -6.55 -22.18 2.43
C GLU A 198 -6.28 -20.85 3.13
N ILE A 199 -7.28 -19.95 3.16
CA ILE A 199 -7.15 -18.65 3.81
C ILE A 199 -6.95 -18.83 5.33
N VAL A 200 -7.75 -19.67 5.99
CA VAL A 200 -7.61 -19.96 7.43
C VAL A 200 -6.23 -20.54 7.75
N SER A 201 -5.75 -21.48 6.93
CA SER A 201 -4.41 -22.05 7.11
C SER A 201 -3.32 -20.96 7.03
N ARG A 202 -3.43 -20.04 6.07
CA ARG A 202 -2.43 -18.99 5.90
C ARG A 202 -2.49 -17.93 7.01
N ILE A 203 -3.69 -17.62 7.53
CA ILE A 203 -3.83 -16.78 8.73
C ILE A 203 -3.14 -17.44 9.94
N ASN A 204 -3.38 -18.74 10.17
CA ASN A 204 -2.72 -19.49 11.25
C ASN A 204 -1.19 -19.49 11.12
N ASP A 205 -0.66 -19.52 9.89
CA ASP A 205 0.77 -19.41 9.67
C ASP A 205 1.29 -18.03 10.06
N ALA A 206 0.59 -16.96 9.72
CA ALA A 206 0.96 -15.59 10.11
C ALA A 206 0.90 -15.38 11.63
N LEU A 207 -0.12 -15.92 12.30
CA LEU A 207 -0.31 -15.80 13.76
C LEU A 207 0.78 -16.51 14.59
N LYS A 208 1.67 -17.29 13.96
CA LYS A 208 2.89 -17.80 14.64
C LYS A 208 3.94 -16.72 14.87
N PHE A 209 3.83 -15.57 14.19
CA PHE A 209 4.87 -14.55 14.11
C PHE A 209 4.39 -13.15 14.52
N ILE A 210 3.08 -12.89 14.49
CA ILE A 210 2.46 -11.60 14.82
C ILE A 210 1.20 -11.81 15.66
N ASP A 211 0.88 -10.87 16.53
CA ASP A 211 -0.31 -10.94 17.36
C ASP A 211 -1.58 -10.72 16.54
N LYS A 212 -2.67 -11.37 16.92
CA LYS A 212 -3.95 -11.31 16.24
C LYS A 212 -4.49 -9.88 16.12
N GLU A 213 -4.33 -9.07 17.17
CA GLU A 213 -4.77 -7.68 17.23
C GLU A 213 -4.01 -6.75 16.27
N GLN A 214 -2.84 -7.19 15.80
CA GLN A 214 -2.05 -6.47 14.80
C GLN A 214 -2.33 -6.94 13.37
N LEU A 215 -3.02 -8.07 13.17
CA LEU A 215 -3.23 -8.68 11.86
C LEU A 215 -4.59 -8.29 11.27
N ILE A 216 -4.58 -7.66 10.10
CA ILE A 216 -5.76 -7.29 9.33
C ILE A 216 -5.72 -8.08 8.02
N VAL A 217 -6.83 -8.71 7.61
CA VAL A 217 -6.89 -9.48 6.36
C VAL A 217 -7.40 -8.64 5.21
N ALA A 218 -6.79 -8.80 4.03
CA ALA A 218 -7.18 -8.09 2.83
C ALA A 218 -6.83 -8.89 1.55
N PRO A 219 -7.29 -8.47 0.38
CA PRO A 219 -6.65 -8.87 -0.88
C PRO A 219 -5.23 -8.33 -1.00
N ASP A 220 -4.40 -8.96 -1.84
CA ASP A 220 -3.01 -8.54 -2.08
C ASP A 220 -2.90 -7.08 -2.53
N CYS A 221 -3.82 -6.63 -3.36
CA CYS A 221 -3.86 -5.27 -3.90
C CYS A 221 -5.28 -4.93 -4.37
N GLY A 222 -5.43 -3.89 -5.20
CA GLY A 222 -6.70 -3.51 -5.81
C GLY A 222 -7.27 -4.58 -6.74
N LEU A 223 -8.59 -4.78 -6.72
CA LEU A 223 -9.30 -5.87 -7.42
C LEU A 223 -9.66 -5.55 -8.89
N GLY A 224 -9.00 -4.56 -9.51
CA GLY A 224 -9.36 -4.05 -10.83
C GLY A 224 -9.31 -5.07 -11.99
N HIS A 225 -8.54 -6.16 -11.85
CA HIS A 225 -8.49 -7.24 -12.83
C HIS A 225 -9.65 -8.23 -12.72
N LEU A 226 -10.33 -8.28 -11.58
CA LEU A 226 -11.39 -9.25 -11.35
C LEU A 226 -12.74 -8.75 -11.89
N PRO A 227 -13.52 -9.60 -12.59
CA PRO A 227 -14.93 -9.35 -12.80
C PRO A 227 -15.64 -9.12 -11.44
N ARG A 228 -16.61 -8.18 -11.43
CA ARG A 228 -17.27 -7.74 -10.19
C ARG A 228 -17.83 -8.88 -9.33
N ASP A 229 -18.45 -9.87 -9.96
CA ASP A 229 -19.06 -10.98 -9.21
C ASP A 229 -18.02 -11.93 -8.64
N LEU A 230 -16.93 -12.16 -9.38
CA LEU A 230 -15.79 -12.93 -8.87
C LEU A 230 -15.13 -12.22 -7.68
N ALA A 231 -14.92 -10.91 -7.77
CA ALA A 231 -14.38 -10.12 -6.66
C ALA A 231 -15.26 -10.23 -5.40
N LYS A 232 -16.59 -10.17 -5.55
CA LYS A 232 -17.54 -10.33 -4.42
C LYS A 232 -17.43 -11.72 -3.80
N ILE A 233 -17.34 -12.78 -4.61
CA ILE A 233 -17.20 -14.17 -4.12
C ILE A 233 -15.93 -14.31 -3.29
N LYS A 234 -14.79 -13.87 -3.84
CA LYS A 234 -13.50 -13.95 -3.15
C LYS A 234 -13.50 -13.16 -1.83
N LEU A 235 -14.02 -11.93 -1.84
CA LEU A 235 -14.13 -11.10 -0.63
C LEU A 235 -15.04 -11.74 0.43
N LYS A 236 -16.15 -12.36 0.02
CA LYS A 236 -17.05 -13.06 0.94
C LYS A 236 -16.36 -14.20 1.63
N ILE A 237 -15.64 -15.05 0.90
CA ILE A 237 -14.88 -16.18 1.45
C ILE A 237 -13.78 -15.69 2.40
N MET A 238 -13.07 -14.61 2.05
CA MET A 238 -12.07 -14.01 2.92
C MET A 238 -12.69 -13.54 4.25
N VAL A 239 -13.83 -12.87 4.21
CA VAL A 239 -14.54 -12.43 5.43
C VAL A 239 -15.04 -13.65 6.23
N GLU A 240 -15.58 -14.67 5.59
CA GLU A 240 -15.99 -15.92 6.25
C GLU A 240 -14.81 -16.65 6.91
N ALA A 241 -13.62 -16.60 6.30
CA ALA A 241 -12.40 -17.16 6.87
C ALA A 241 -11.93 -16.34 8.09
N SER A 242 -11.93 -15.00 8.00
CA SER A 242 -11.53 -14.15 9.13
C SER A 242 -12.44 -14.28 10.35
N ASN A 243 -13.72 -14.56 10.16
CA ASN A 243 -14.68 -14.81 11.25
C ASN A 243 -14.44 -16.13 12.00
N SER A 244 -13.46 -16.93 11.59
CA SER A 244 -13.07 -18.17 12.29
C SER A 244 -12.07 -17.91 13.45
N PHE A 245 -11.64 -16.66 13.63
CA PHE A 245 -10.70 -16.18 14.63
C PHE A 245 -11.37 -15.10 15.50
#